data_1e8f637fdee35f57bba1943d905dc768
#
_entry.id   1e8f637fdee35f57bba1943d905dc768
#
_cell.length_a   1.000
_cell.length_b   1.000
_cell.length_c   1.000
_cell.angle_alpha   90.00
_cell.angle_beta   90.00
_cell.angle_gamma   90.00
#
_symmetry.space_group_name_H-M   'P 1'
#
loop_
_entity.id
_entity.type
_entity.pdbx_description
1 polymer ?
#
loop_
_entity_poly.entity_id
_entity_poly.type
_entity_poly.pdbx_seq_one_letter_code
_entity_poly.pdbx_strand_id
1 'polypeptide(L)'
;MAGITLRTARQVVPMIYAYTTPEIARHNGWTKIGYTEQSVDKRLKQQTHTADVLFHEEWRGNAVYDDGSGEVFTDHDFHAYLRKLNVENDRKNEWFHLDGQQSRRYFQDFRMNRGRVQLDAAIAYTLREEQARAVRDTKTYYLNHPGGEYLWNAKPRFGKTLSVYDFCKQVDAQTVLIVTNRPAIANSWYSDYVRFLGRESGYLFVSHVDALAGQPHVLDEQGYLDAAAQGEEMYKRIEFVSLQDMKGSKYFGGEYDKLRHLTELNWDVLVIDEAHEGVDTYKTDLAFDRIRRRFTLHLSGTPFKALANDKFAGDAIFNWTYADEQAAKRNWQGAPGQQNPYANLPMLNLYTYQMSEIIRDEIQQGVEIDGETQEFAFD
;
A
#
# COMPACT_ATOMS: atom_id res chain seq x y z
N MET A 1 -65.50 -28.20 -9.88
CA MET A 1 -64.56 -27.26 -9.23
C MET A 1 -63.16 -27.79 -9.49
N ALA A 2 -62.38 -27.10 -10.34
CA ALA A 2 -61.00 -27.48 -10.65
C ALA A 2 -60.10 -26.96 -9.54
N GLY A 3 -59.43 -27.86 -8.83
CA GLY A 3 -58.50 -27.50 -7.75
C GLY A 3 -57.26 -26.81 -8.34
N ILE A 4 -57.00 -25.58 -7.94
CA ILE A 4 -55.78 -24.86 -8.20
C ILE A 4 -54.68 -25.46 -7.35
N THR A 5 -53.79 -26.24 -7.92
CA THR A 5 -52.56 -26.73 -7.27
C THR A 5 -51.55 -25.62 -7.29
N LEU A 6 -51.41 -24.87 -6.19
CA LEU A 6 -50.32 -23.93 -5.99
C LEU A 6 -49.02 -24.73 -5.86
N ARG A 7 -48.16 -24.69 -6.93
CA ARG A 7 -46.79 -25.15 -6.83
C ARG A 7 -46.03 -24.14 -5.96
N THR A 8 -45.74 -24.48 -4.72
CA THR A 8 -44.78 -23.74 -3.91
C THR A 8 -43.42 -23.81 -4.62
N ALA A 9 -42.95 -22.67 -5.08
CA ALA A 9 -41.58 -22.57 -5.58
C ALA A 9 -40.66 -22.96 -4.43
N ARG A 10 -39.86 -24.00 -4.64
CA ARG A 10 -38.81 -24.37 -3.68
C ARG A 10 -37.85 -23.20 -3.63
N GLN A 11 -37.70 -22.55 -2.48
CA GLN A 11 -36.76 -21.46 -2.28
C GLN A 11 -35.35 -22.07 -2.44
N VAL A 12 -34.69 -21.76 -3.53
CA VAL A 12 -33.33 -22.22 -3.79
C VAL A 12 -32.40 -21.31 -3.00
N VAL A 13 -31.71 -21.86 -2.01
CA VAL A 13 -30.65 -21.13 -1.31
C VAL A 13 -29.39 -21.20 -2.16
N PRO A 14 -28.87 -20.07 -2.66
CA PRO A 14 -27.65 -20.07 -3.44
C PRO A 14 -26.45 -20.48 -2.60
N MET A 15 -25.41 -20.99 -3.25
CA MET A 15 -24.22 -21.50 -2.60
C MET A 15 -22.93 -20.94 -3.20
N ILE A 16 -21.97 -20.67 -2.35
CA ILE A 16 -20.56 -20.50 -2.72
C ILE A 16 -19.86 -21.84 -2.53
N TYR A 17 -18.95 -22.16 -3.43
CA TYR A 17 -18.11 -23.35 -3.34
C TYR A 17 -16.68 -23.02 -3.73
N ALA A 18 -15.75 -23.78 -3.20
CA ALA A 18 -14.34 -23.66 -3.51
C ALA A 18 -13.74 -25.03 -3.85
N TYR A 19 -12.83 -25.04 -4.84
CA TYR A 19 -12.13 -26.24 -5.23
C TYR A 19 -10.72 -25.95 -5.76
N THR A 20 -9.89 -26.99 -5.73
CA THR A 20 -8.54 -26.98 -6.28
C THR A 20 -8.43 -28.01 -7.42
N THR A 21 -7.41 -27.87 -8.26
CA THR A 21 -7.10 -28.79 -9.36
C THR A 21 -5.65 -29.25 -9.25
N PRO A 22 -5.35 -30.26 -8.40
CA PRO A 22 -3.99 -30.61 -8.01
C PRO A 22 -3.11 -31.09 -9.17
N GLU A 23 -3.70 -31.57 -10.29
CA GLU A 23 -2.94 -32.00 -11.46
C GLU A 23 -2.44 -30.85 -12.34
N ILE A 24 -2.95 -29.64 -12.14
CA ILE A 24 -2.56 -28.48 -12.93
C ILE A 24 -1.50 -27.69 -12.19
N ALA A 25 -0.23 -27.85 -12.56
CA ALA A 25 0.91 -27.24 -11.86
C ALA A 25 0.79 -25.69 -11.69
N ARG A 26 0.22 -24.98 -12.66
CA ARG A 26 -0.01 -23.52 -12.57
C ARG A 26 -1.04 -23.12 -11.51
N HIS A 27 -1.86 -24.05 -11.03
CA HIS A 27 -2.86 -23.84 -9.98
C HIS A 27 -2.37 -24.25 -8.59
N ASN A 28 -1.09 -24.62 -8.44
CA ASN A 28 -0.54 -24.96 -7.16
C ASN A 28 -0.56 -23.75 -6.22
N GLY A 29 -1.19 -23.90 -5.06
CA GLY A 29 -1.43 -22.80 -4.11
C GLY A 29 -2.62 -21.90 -4.45
N TRP A 30 -3.41 -22.25 -5.50
CA TRP A 30 -4.58 -21.49 -5.92
C TRP A 30 -5.87 -22.25 -5.65
N THR A 31 -6.88 -21.54 -5.16
CA THR A 31 -8.24 -22.06 -4.97
C THR A 31 -9.20 -21.29 -5.86
N LYS A 32 -10.04 -22.02 -6.60
CA LYS A 32 -11.14 -21.40 -7.35
C LYS A 32 -12.37 -21.28 -6.50
N ILE A 33 -13.02 -20.12 -6.56
CA ILE A 33 -14.22 -19.81 -5.78
C ILE A 33 -15.33 -19.41 -6.74
N GLY A 34 -16.47 -20.10 -6.66
CA GLY A 34 -17.60 -19.89 -7.58
C GLY A 34 -18.94 -19.89 -6.84
N TYR A 35 -19.99 -19.51 -7.59
CA TYR A 35 -21.37 -19.39 -7.13
C TYR A 35 -22.30 -20.31 -7.93
N THR A 36 -23.34 -20.79 -7.27
CA THR A 36 -24.39 -21.56 -7.95
C THR A 36 -25.73 -21.47 -7.23
N GLU A 37 -26.80 -21.38 -7.99
CA GLU A 37 -28.19 -21.58 -7.55
C GLU A 37 -28.68 -23.02 -7.76
N GLN A 38 -27.81 -23.89 -8.25
CA GLN A 38 -28.07 -25.31 -8.45
C GLN A 38 -27.30 -26.15 -7.43
N SER A 39 -27.40 -27.48 -7.54
CA SER A 39 -26.51 -28.37 -6.78
C SER A 39 -25.04 -28.10 -7.12
N VAL A 40 -24.21 -27.91 -6.11
CA VAL A 40 -22.75 -27.71 -6.26
C VAL A 40 -22.15 -28.88 -7.06
N ASP A 41 -22.54 -30.12 -6.76
CA ASP A 41 -22.03 -31.31 -7.47
C ASP A 41 -22.32 -31.28 -8.97
N LYS A 42 -23.53 -30.81 -9.35
CA LYS A 42 -23.88 -30.66 -10.75
C LYS A 42 -23.05 -29.55 -11.40
N ARG A 43 -22.84 -28.44 -10.69
CA ARG A 43 -22.05 -27.30 -11.21
C ARG A 43 -20.59 -27.65 -11.38
N LEU A 44 -19.98 -28.30 -10.39
CA LEU A 44 -18.59 -28.77 -10.46
C LEU A 44 -18.40 -29.74 -11.62
N LYS A 45 -19.28 -30.74 -11.77
CA LYS A 45 -19.23 -31.64 -12.93
C LYS A 45 -19.32 -30.92 -14.27
N GLN A 46 -20.16 -29.89 -14.39
CA GLN A 46 -20.26 -29.11 -15.63
C GLN A 46 -18.97 -28.34 -15.93
N GLN A 47 -18.30 -27.79 -14.91
CA GLN A 47 -17.08 -27.01 -15.10
C GLN A 47 -15.86 -27.88 -15.38
N THR A 48 -15.77 -29.05 -14.78
CA THR A 48 -14.61 -29.94 -14.87
C THR A 48 -14.75 -30.99 -15.98
N HIS A 49 -15.96 -31.41 -16.30
CA HIS A 49 -16.22 -32.45 -17.32
C HIS A 49 -15.81 -32.03 -18.77
N THR A 50 -15.81 -30.73 -19.03
CA THR A 50 -15.39 -30.20 -20.35
C THR A 50 -13.86 -30.26 -20.54
N ALA A 51 -13.09 -30.43 -19.45
CA ALA A 51 -11.62 -30.39 -19.46
C ALA A 51 -10.98 -31.70 -18.97
N ASP A 52 -11.77 -32.72 -18.56
CA ASP A 52 -11.30 -33.98 -17.97
C ASP A 52 -10.23 -33.80 -16.87
N VAL A 53 -10.44 -32.79 -16.00
CA VAL A 53 -9.49 -32.40 -14.94
C VAL A 53 -9.99 -32.90 -13.61
N LEU A 54 -9.13 -33.59 -12.84
CA LEU A 54 -9.40 -33.94 -11.48
C LEU A 54 -9.46 -32.67 -10.61
N PHE A 55 -10.49 -32.59 -9.79
CA PHE A 55 -10.67 -31.49 -8.84
C PHE A 55 -10.87 -32.04 -7.43
N HIS A 56 -10.49 -31.26 -6.46
CA HIS A 56 -10.76 -31.50 -5.03
C HIS A 56 -11.64 -30.38 -4.51
N GLU A 57 -12.86 -30.72 -4.06
CA GLU A 57 -13.71 -29.74 -3.38
C GLU A 57 -13.16 -29.45 -2.00
N GLU A 58 -12.85 -28.20 -1.75
CA GLU A 58 -12.29 -27.74 -0.47
C GLU A 58 -13.42 -27.48 0.56
N TRP A 59 -14.46 -26.78 0.12
CA TRP A 59 -15.63 -26.49 0.93
C TRP A 59 -16.80 -25.95 0.08
N ARG A 60 -17.98 -25.97 0.68
CA ARG A 60 -19.19 -25.30 0.21
C ARG A 60 -19.94 -24.66 1.36
N GLY A 61 -20.73 -23.61 1.09
CA GLY A 61 -21.57 -22.94 2.09
C GLY A 61 -22.68 -22.13 1.48
N ASN A 62 -23.73 -21.86 2.25
CA ASN A 62 -24.84 -21.04 1.80
C ASN A 62 -24.38 -19.60 1.57
N ALA A 63 -24.78 -19.01 0.44
CA ALA A 63 -24.52 -17.63 0.10
C ALA A 63 -25.53 -16.68 0.78
N VAL A 64 -25.58 -16.75 2.11
CA VAL A 64 -26.49 -15.98 2.99
C VAL A 64 -25.67 -15.45 4.16
N TYR A 65 -25.89 -14.19 4.54
CA TYR A 65 -25.22 -13.61 5.71
C TYR A 65 -25.70 -14.26 7.02
N ASP A 66 -24.80 -14.35 8.00
CA ASP A 66 -25.06 -15.02 9.29
C ASP A 66 -25.69 -14.07 10.34
N ASP A 67 -26.27 -12.96 9.93
CA ASP A 67 -26.89 -11.95 10.80
C ASP A 67 -28.39 -12.14 11.03
N GLY A 68 -28.94 -13.23 10.52
CA GLY A 68 -30.35 -13.55 10.62
C GLY A 68 -31.27 -12.77 9.65
N SER A 69 -30.73 -11.90 8.79
CA SER A 69 -31.51 -11.14 7.80
C SER A 69 -32.09 -12.00 6.67
N GLY A 70 -31.47 -13.14 6.38
CA GLY A 70 -31.75 -13.96 5.22
C GLY A 70 -31.31 -13.34 3.89
N GLU A 71 -30.55 -12.23 3.90
CA GLU A 71 -30.05 -11.58 2.72
C GLU A 71 -28.98 -12.45 2.05
N VAL A 72 -29.09 -12.57 0.72
CA VAL A 72 -28.18 -13.36 -0.12
C VAL A 72 -27.10 -12.48 -0.71
N PHE A 73 -25.96 -13.09 -1.02
CA PHE A 73 -24.84 -12.45 -1.72
C PHE A 73 -24.33 -13.35 -2.84
N THR A 74 -23.45 -12.82 -3.69
CA THR A 74 -22.86 -13.53 -4.83
C THR A 74 -21.38 -13.81 -4.60
N ASP A 75 -20.77 -14.61 -5.50
CA ASP A 75 -19.31 -14.77 -5.54
C ASP A 75 -18.60 -13.45 -5.82
N HIS A 76 -19.19 -12.55 -6.59
CA HIS A 76 -18.63 -11.22 -6.84
C HIS A 76 -18.45 -10.41 -5.56
N ASP A 77 -19.39 -10.49 -4.63
CA ASP A 77 -19.30 -9.81 -3.33
C ASP A 77 -18.16 -10.39 -2.49
N PHE A 78 -18.08 -11.72 -2.45
CA PHE A 78 -17.01 -12.41 -1.73
C PHE A 78 -15.63 -12.21 -2.42
N HIS A 79 -15.56 -12.22 -3.75
CA HIS A 79 -14.34 -11.89 -4.48
C HIS A 79 -13.88 -10.44 -4.22
N ALA A 80 -14.82 -9.50 -4.14
CA ALA A 80 -14.51 -8.12 -3.76
C ALA A 80 -13.92 -8.03 -2.34
N TYR A 81 -14.46 -8.80 -1.41
CA TYR A 81 -13.93 -8.92 -0.04
C TYR A 81 -12.50 -9.48 -0.01
N LEU A 82 -12.22 -10.58 -0.73
CA LEU A 82 -10.87 -11.16 -0.82
C LEU A 82 -9.87 -10.19 -1.44
N ARG A 83 -10.27 -9.45 -2.46
CA ARG A 83 -9.44 -8.39 -3.05
C ARG A 83 -9.16 -7.26 -2.06
N LYS A 84 -10.13 -6.87 -1.24
CA LYS A 84 -9.93 -5.89 -0.15
C LYS A 84 -8.92 -6.39 0.90
N LEU A 85 -8.82 -7.70 1.10
CA LEU A 85 -7.80 -8.33 1.95
C LEU A 85 -6.44 -8.50 1.25
N ASN A 86 -6.27 -7.95 0.05
CA ASN A 86 -5.06 -8.07 -0.79
C ASN A 86 -4.68 -9.53 -1.12
N VAL A 87 -5.67 -10.43 -1.19
CA VAL A 87 -5.43 -11.79 -1.67
C VAL A 87 -5.15 -11.72 -3.18
N GLU A 88 -4.01 -12.26 -3.59
CA GLU A 88 -3.64 -12.32 -5.01
C GLU A 88 -4.70 -13.06 -5.82
N ASN A 89 -5.10 -12.49 -6.95
CA ASN A 89 -6.23 -12.96 -7.75
C ASN A 89 -5.91 -12.98 -9.24
N ASP A 90 -6.16 -14.11 -9.89
CA ASP A 90 -6.27 -14.17 -11.34
C ASP A 90 -7.65 -13.62 -11.75
N ARG A 91 -7.69 -12.33 -12.08
CA ARG A 91 -8.92 -11.57 -12.40
C ARG A 91 -9.77 -12.17 -13.53
N LYS A 92 -9.18 -13.05 -14.36
CA LYS A 92 -9.86 -13.64 -15.50
C LYS A 92 -10.64 -14.90 -15.14
N ASN A 93 -10.20 -15.65 -14.12
CA ASN A 93 -10.63 -17.03 -13.91
C ASN A 93 -11.15 -17.34 -12.49
N GLU A 94 -11.40 -16.36 -11.64
CA GLU A 94 -11.94 -16.54 -10.27
C GLU A 94 -11.01 -17.39 -9.36
N TRP A 95 -9.70 -17.40 -9.67
CA TRP A 95 -8.70 -18.06 -8.87
C TRP A 95 -8.02 -17.11 -7.90
N PHE A 96 -7.86 -17.55 -6.65
CA PHE A 96 -7.22 -16.79 -5.58
C PHE A 96 -6.04 -17.57 -5.01
N HIS A 97 -4.92 -16.89 -4.80
CA HIS A 97 -3.71 -17.49 -4.24
C HIS A 97 -3.86 -17.64 -2.72
N LEU A 98 -4.52 -18.71 -2.32
CA LEU A 98 -4.76 -19.11 -0.94
C LEU A 98 -5.17 -20.59 -0.91
N ASP A 99 -4.95 -21.24 0.23
CA ASP A 99 -5.37 -22.62 0.42
C ASP A 99 -6.87 -22.75 0.79
N GLY A 100 -7.37 -24.01 0.75
CA GLY A 100 -8.78 -24.28 1.03
C GLY A 100 -9.21 -23.89 2.44
N GLN A 101 -8.33 -24.04 3.46
CA GLN A 101 -8.66 -23.69 4.84
C GLN A 101 -8.69 -22.17 5.02
N GLN A 102 -7.75 -21.44 4.45
CA GLN A 102 -7.74 -19.98 4.47
C GLN A 102 -8.97 -19.42 3.77
N SER A 103 -9.30 -19.93 2.58
CA SER A 103 -10.48 -19.49 1.83
C SER A 103 -11.77 -19.72 2.61
N ARG A 104 -11.88 -20.85 3.34
CA ARG A 104 -13.02 -21.14 4.20
C ARG A 104 -13.14 -20.20 5.38
N ARG A 105 -12.02 -19.85 6.03
CA ARG A 105 -12.00 -18.86 7.14
C ARG A 105 -12.49 -17.49 6.65
N TYR A 106 -11.94 -17.02 5.53
CA TYR A 106 -12.38 -15.76 4.93
C TYR A 106 -13.86 -15.76 4.54
N PHE A 107 -14.39 -16.91 4.08
CA PHE A 107 -15.80 -17.04 3.78
C PHE A 107 -16.67 -16.95 5.05
N GLN A 108 -16.25 -17.56 6.15
CA GLN A 108 -16.95 -17.45 7.42
C GLN A 108 -16.92 -16.01 7.95
N ASP A 109 -15.77 -15.36 7.92
CA ASP A 109 -15.63 -13.96 8.33
C ASP A 109 -16.49 -13.03 7.47
N PHE A 110 -16.50 -13.24 6.16
CA PHE A 110 -17.33 -12.50 5.22
C PHE A 110 -18.81 -12.61 5.56
N ARG A 111 -19.29 -13.81 5.86
CA ARG A 111 -20.69 -14.05 6.22
C ARG A 111 -21.07 -13.38 7.54
N MET A 112 -20.24 -13.53 8.57
CA MET A 112 -20.48 -12.96 9.90
C MET A 112 -20.44 -11.44 9.88
N ASN A 113 -19.53 -10.84 9.12
CA ASN A 113 -19.28 -9.40 9.14
C ASN A 113 -19.88 -8.66 7.94
N ARG A 114 -20.75 -9.31 7.14
CA ARG A 114 -21.38 -8.74 5.92
C ARG A 114 -20.36 -8.19 4.93
N GLY A 115 -19.25 -8.87 4.75
CA GLY A 115 -18.14 -8.40 3.89
C GLY A 115 -17.45 -7.14 4.39
N ARG A 116 -17.72 -6.71 5.62
CA ARG A 116 -16.93 -5.68 6.28
C ARG A 116 -15.61 -6.30 6.69
N VAL A 117 -14.51 -5.74 6.24
CA VAL A 117 -13.20 -6.13 6.75
C VAL A 117 -13.10 -5.55 8.15
N GLN A 118 -13.09 -6.42 9.17
CA GLN A 118 -12.61 -6.01 10.49
C GLN A 118 -11.09 -5.86 10.33
N LEU A 119 -10.64 -4.63 10.22
CA LEU A 119 -9.22 -4.38 10.39
C LEU A 119 -8.94 -4.55 11.87
N ASP A 120 -8.03 -5.46 12.17
CA ASP A 120 -7.52 -5.63 13.53
C ASP A 120 -7.15 -4.26 14.10
N ALA A 121 -7.41 -4.07 15.40
CA ALA A 121 -6.95 -2.85 16.10
C ALA A 121 -5.48 -2.63 15.81
N ALA A 122 -5.09 -1.36 15.67
CA ALA A 122 -3.71 -1.01 15.34
C ALA A 122 -2.73 -1.75 16.25
N ILE A 123 -1.73 -2.39 15.64
CA ILE A 123 -0.75 -3.19 16.38
C ILE A 123 0.13 -2.24 17.20
N ALA A 124 0.26 -2.52 18.49
CA ALA A 124 1.24 -1.83 19.30
C ALA A 124 2.65 -2.06 18.73
N TYR A 125 3.38 -1.00 18.53
CA TYR A 125 4.74 -1.04 18.00
C TYR A 125 5.72 -0.32 18.92
N THR A 126 6.96 -0.69 18.83
CA THR A 126 8.07 0.03 19.43
C THR A 126 9.04 0.41 18.32
N LEU A 127 9.33 1.69 18.20
CA LEU A 127 10.35 2.17 17.28
C LEU A 127 11.72 1.64 17.67
N ARG A 128 12.54 1.27 16.69
CA ARG A 128 13.96 1.05 16.92
C ARG A 128 14.63 2.36 17.30
N GLU A 129 15.80 2.29 17.93
CA GLU A 129 16.47 3.48 18.47
C GLU A 129 16.71 4.56 17.41
N GLU A 130 17.19 4.18 16.23
CA GLU A 130 17.40 5.11 15.13
C GLU A 130 16.11 5.73 14.60
N GLN A 131 15.00 4.97 14.58
CA GLN A 131 13.70 5.48 14.20
C GLN A 131 13.19 6.50 15.24
N ALA A 132 13.30 6.15 16.52
CA ALA A 132 12.93 7.04 17.61
C ALA A 132 13.79 8.31 17.62
N ARG A 133 15.09 8.20 17.28
CA ARG A 133 15.97 9.36 17.12
C ARG A 133 15.52 10.23 15.95
N ALA A 134 15.26 9.67 14.78
CA ALA A 134 14.75 10.42 13.62
C ALA A 134 13.49 11.21 13.98
N VAL A 135 12.55 10.56 14.64
CA VAL A 135 11.30 11.20 15.10
C VAL A 135 11.57 12.33 16.10
N ARG A 136 12.40 12.11 17.11
CA ARG A 136 12.73 13.14 18.11
C ARG A 136 13.41 14.36 17.48
N ASP A 137 14.41 14.13 16.65
CA ASP A 137 15.20 15.20 16.01
C ASP A 137 14.29 16.02 15.08
N THR A 138 13.47 15.35 14.28
CA THR A 138 12.48 16.00 13.39
C THR A 138 11.44 16.78 14.18
N LYS A 139 10.92 16.22 15.30
CA LYS A 139 9.97 16.92 16.16
C LYS A 139 10.58 18.18 16.77
N THR A 140 11.81 18.10 17.23
CA THR A 140 12.53 19.26 17.77
C THR A 140 12.69 20.34 16.72
N TYR A 141 13.07 19.96 15.51
CA TYR A 141 13.23 20.89 14.40
C TYR A 141 11.89 21.50 13.97
N TYR A 142 10.81 20.68 13.84
CA TYR A 142 9.46 21.12 13.54
C TYR A 142 8.94 22.20 14.49
N LEU A 143 9.20 22.03 15.79
CA LEU A 143 8.73 23.00 16.82
C LEU A 143 9.48 24.33 16.75
N ASN A 144 10.75 24.31 16.35
CA ASN A 144 11.60 25.49 16.34
C ASN A 144 11.67 26.22 14.99
N HIS A 145 11.24 25.57 13.89
CA HIS A 145 11.36 26.11 12.53
C HIS A 145 10.02 26.07 11.79
N PRO A 146 9.08 26.98 12.05
CA PRO A 146 7.86 27.12 11.26
C PRO A 146 8.20 27.40 9.79
N GLY A 147 7.63 26.64 8.86
CA GLY A 147 7.98 26.69 7.43
C GLY A 147 9.26 25.95 7.08
N GLY A 148 9.88 25.26 8.04
CA GLY A 148 11.12 24.52 7.84
C GLY A 148 10.97 23.27 6.98
N GLU A 149 12.10 22.86 6.41
CA GLU A 149 12.23 21.61 5.65
C GLU A 149 13.27 20.71 6.30
N TYR A 150 12.98 19.42 6.40
CA TYR A 150 13.84 18.43 7.03
C TYR A 150 14.03 17.22 6.12
N LEU A 151 15.23 16.66 6.08
CA LEU A 151 15.56 15.51 5.22
C LEU A 151 15.85 14.26 6.06
N TRP A 152 15.17 13.16 5.78
CA TRP A 152 15.59 11.84 6.19
C TRP A 152 16.35 11.16 5.05
N ASN A 153 17.67 11.19 5.14
CA ASN A 153 18.56 10.34 4.35
C ASN A 153 18.63 8.97 5.01
N ALA A 154 17.65 8.14 4.74
CA ALA A 154 17.52 6.84 5.38
C ALA A 154 17.36 5.73 4.33
N LYS A 155 18.25 4.75 4.38
CA LYS A 155 18.29 3.61 3.45
C LYS A 155 16.93 2.90 3.32
N PRO A 156 16.68 2.15 2.22
CA PRO A 156 15.52 1.26 2.12
C PRO A 156 15.42 0.31 3.31
N ARG A 157 14.19 -0.01 3.73
CA ARG A 157 13.87 -0.84 4.91
C ARG A 157 14.23 -0.22 6.27
N PHE A 158 14.47 1.07 6.31
CA PHE A 158 14.56 1.82 7.56
C PHE A 158 13.22 1.79 8.33
N GLY A 159 12.09 1.71 7.64
CA GLY A 159 10.74 1.84 8.20
C GLY A 159 10.30 3.30 8.22
N LYS A 160 10.60 4.03 7.14
CA LYS A 160 10.27 5.46 6.99
C LYS A 160 8.78 5.72 7.24
N THR A 161 7.89 4.93 6.64
CA THR A 161 6.43 5.10 6.75
C THR A 161 5.95 5.06 8.20
N LEU A 162 6.32 4.01 8.95
CA LEU A 162 5.98 3.89 10.37
C LEU A 162 6.50 5.07 11.18
N SER A 163 7.76 5.46 10.95
CA SER A 163 8.39 6.57 11.67
C SER A 163 7.74 7.92 11.34
N VAL A 164 7.27 8.12 10.10
CA VAL A 164 6.51 9.32 9.71
C VAL A 164 5.16 9.34 10.44
N TYR A 165 4.44 8.24 10.48
CA TYR A 165 3.18 8.18 11.21
C TYR A 165 3.36 8.46 12.70
N ASP A 166 4.42 7.92 13.29
CA ASP A 166 4.75 8.19 14.70
C ASP A 166 5.12 9.68 14.93
N PHE A 167 5.90 10.27 14.03
CA PHE A 167 6.19 11.70 14.05
C PHE A 167 4.91 12.54 13.99
N CYS A 168 4.00 12.25 13.04
CA CYS A 168 2.73 12.97 12.91
C CYS A 168 1.87 12.86 14.16
N LYS A 169 1.82 11.69 14.79
CA LYS A 169 1.16 11.51 16.11
C LYS A 169 1.80 12.35 17.19
N GLN A 170 3.13 12.35 17.28
CA GLN A 170 3.85 13.06 18.35
C GLN A 170 3.78 14.58 18.26
N VAL A 171 3.56 15.14 17.06
CA VAL A 171 3.35 16.58 16.85
C VAL A 171 1.87 16.94 16.77
N ASP A 172 0.99 15.96 16.94
CA ASP A 172 -0.47 16.12 16.84
C ASP A 172 -0.93 16.76 15.54
N ALA A 173 -0.29 16.39 14.42
CA ALA A 173 -0.63 16.93 13.10
C ALA A 173 -2.09 16.63 12.75
N GLN A 174 -2.85 17.65 12.40
CA GLN A 174 -4.27 17.50 12.03
C GLN A 174 -4.41 17.17 10.53
N THR A 175 -3.50 17.68 9.71
CA THR A 175 -3.51 17.53 8.26
C THR A 175 -2.12 17.13 7.75
N VAL A 176 -2.04 15.95 7.15
CA VAL A 176 -0.80 15.39 6.61
C VAL A 176 -1.01 15.08 5.13
N LEU A 177 -0.18 15.66 4.26
CA LEU A 177 -0.16 15.37 2.83
C LEU A 177 1.09 14.58 2.49
N ILE A 178 0.92 13.40 1.89
CA ILE A 178 1.99 12.53 1.43
C ILE A 178 2.00 12.56 -0.10
N VAL A 179 3.11 12.99 -0.67
CA VAL A 179 3.30 13.04 -2.12
C VAL A 179 4.47 12.14 -2.52
N THR A 180 4.26 11.31 -3.52
CA THR A 180 5.31 10.44 -4.07
C THR A 180 5.35 10.50 -5.59
N ASN A 181 6.53 10.28 -6.14
CA ASN A 181 6.69 10.07 -7.59
C ASN A 181 6.34 8.63 -8.02
N ARG A 182 6.24 7.69 -7.07
CA ARG A 182 5.99 6.26 -7.34
C ARG A 182 4.61 5.83 -6.82
N PRO A 183 3.54 5.89 -7.64
CA PRO A 183 2.21 5.44 -7.22
C PRO A 183 2.18 4.01 -6.70
N ALA A 184 3.09 3.15 -7.15
CA ALA A 184 3.18 1.75 -6.73
C ALA A 184 3.42 1.56 -5.22
N ILE A 185 3.99 2.54 -4.52
CA ILE A 185 4.19 2.46 -3.06
C ILE A 185 2.96 2.86 -2.24
N ALA A 186 1.87 3.29 -2.89
CA ALA A 186 0.62 3.65 -2.22
C ALA A 186 0.13 2.54 -1.28
N ASN A 187 0.18 1.29 -1.74
CA ASN A 187 -0.20 0.12 -0.94
C ASN A 187 0.65 -0.03 0.33
N SER A 188 1.94 0.32 0.29
CA SER A 188 2.81 0.26 1.47
C SER A 188 2.39 1.30 2.51
N TRP A 189 2.14 2.55 2.08
CA TRP A 189 1.65 3.61 2.96
C TRP A 189 0.30 3.25 3.58
N TYR A 190 -0.63 2.76 2.76
CA TYR A 190 -1.94 2.32 3.23
C TYR A 190 -1.85 1.13 4.20
N SER A 191 -1.06 0.09 3.88
CA SER A 191 -0.92 -1.08 4.75
C SER A 191 -0.32 -0.72 6.10
N ASP A 192 0.66 0.18 6.13
CA ASP A 192 1.24 0.67 7.38
C ASP A 192 0.26 1.58 8.15
N TYR A 193 -0.57 2.38 7.46
CA TYR A 193 -1.66 3.11 8.10
C TYR A 193 -2.63 2.18 8.82
N VAL A 194 -3.13 1.17 8.11
CA VAL A 194 -4.04 0.17 8.68
C VAL A 194 -3.41 -0.53 9.88
N ARG A 195 -2.15 -0.92 9.75
CA ARG A 195 -1.44 -1.71 10.73
C ARG A 195 -1.05 -0.92 11.99
N PHE A 196 -0.68 0.34 11.88
CA PHE A 196 -0.05 1.09 12.97
C PHE A 196 -0.86 2.29 13.46
N LEU A 197 -1.73 2.83 12.64
CA LEU A 197 -2.63 3.91 13.01
C LEU A 197 -4.06 3.44 13.16
N GLY A 198 -4.66 2.95 12.08
CA GLY A 198 -6.07 2.63 12.01
C GLY A 198 -6.97 3.85 12.27
N ARG A 199 -8.27 3.66 12.15
CA ARG A 199 -9.25 4.73 12.43
C ARG A 199 -9.30 5.13 13.90
N GLU A 200 -8.96 4.22 14.80
CA GLU A 200 -8.95 4.46 16.25
C GLU A 200 -7.94 5.54 16.68
N SER A 201 -6.95 5.83 15.82
CA SER A 201 -6.01 6.93 16.05
C SER A 201 -6.61 8.32 15.84
N GLY A 202 -7.84 8.40 15.34
CA GLY A 202 -8.49 9.65 14.91
C GLY A 202 -8.08 10.11 13.52
N TYR A 203 -7.13 9.42 12.85
CA TYR A 203 -6.76 9.72 11.46
C TYR A 203 -7.63 8.98 10.46
N LEU A 204 -8.10 9.69 9.42
CA LEU A 204 -8.73 9.12 8.24
C LEU A 204 -7.77 9.18 7.06
N PHE A 205 -7.73 8.10 6.27
CA PHE A 205 -6.86 7.99 5.11
C PHE A 205 -7.63 8.37 3.83
N VAL A 206 -7.16 9.39 3.14
CA VAL A 206 -7.77 9.92 1.91
C VAL A 206 -6.85 9.67 0.73
N SER A 207 -7.39 9.15 -0.37
CA SER A 207 -6.61 9.00 -1.60
C SER A 207 -7.50 8.87 -2.82
N HIS A 208 -7.01 9.40 -3.96
CA HIS A 208 -7.60 9.23 -5.28
C HIS A 208 -6.76 8.36 -6.21
N VAL A 209 -5.71 7.72 -5.69
CA VAL A 209 -4.80 6.87 -6.48
C VAL A 209 -5.50 5.55 -6.82
N ASP A 210 -5.54 5.20 -8.10
CA ASP A 210 -6.21 4.00 -8.61
C ASP A 210 -5.78 2.70 -7.90
N ALA A 211 -4.51 2.60 -7.49
CA ALA A 211 -3.98 1.45 -6.76
C ALA A 211 -4.66 1.23 -5.40
N LEU A 212 -5.29 2.26 -4.83
CA LEU A 212 -6.01 2.22 -3.56
C LEU A 212 -7.54 2.22 -3.73
N ALA A 213 -8.03 2.25 -4.97
CA ALA A 213 -9.46 2.25 -5.24
C ALA A 213 -10.15 1.03 -4.63
N GLY A 214 -11.19 1.26 -3.83
CA GLY A 214 -11.96 0.21 -3.18
C GLY A 214 -11.28 -0.47 -1.99
N GLN A 215 -10.12 0.01 -1.56
CA GLN A 215 -9.50 -0.46 -0.31
C GLN A 215 -10.34 -0.02 0.91
N PRO A 216 -10.46 -0.88 1.95
CA PRO A 216 -11.19 -0.52 3.17
C PRO A 216 -10.60 0.74 3.82
N HIS A 217 -11.46 1.62 4.31
CA HIS A 217 -11.05 2.86 5.00
C HIS A 217 -10.23 3.86 4.16
N VAL A 218 -10.07 3.66 2.87
CA VAL A 218 -9.62 4.69 1.95
C VAL A 218 -10.85 5.50 1.54
N LEU A 219 -10.82 6.77 1.83
CA LEU A 219 -11.89 7.71 1.49
C LEU A 219 -11.47 8.57 0.30
N ASP A 220 -12.43 8.98 -0.49
CA ASP A 220 -12.27 10.13 -1.36
C ASP A 220 -12.57 11.42 -0.59
N GLU A 221 -12.48 12.57 -1.25
CA GLU A 221 -12.73 13.87 -0.62
C GLU A 221 -14.14 13.96 -0.03
N GLN A 222 -15.15 13.49 -0.76
CA GLN A 222 -16.53 13.56 -0.30
C GLN A 222 -16.75 12.61 0.90
N GLY A 223 -16.21 11.41 0.84
CA GLY A 223 -16.28 10.45 1.94
C GLY A 223 -15.61 10.94 3.22
N TYR A 224 -14.50 11.71 3.08
CA TYR A 224 -13.88 12.38 4.22
C TYR A 224 -14.77 13.46 4.81
N LEU A 225 -15.35 14.32 3.97
CA LEU A 225 -16.25 15.39 4.42
C LEU A 225 -17.50 14.83 5.09
N ASP A 226 -18.08 13.77 4.55
CA ASP A 226 -19.25 13.11 5.11
C ASP A 226 -18.92 12.47 6.48
N ALA A 227 -17.75 11.83 6.61
CA ALA A 227 -17.31 11.26 7.88
C ALA A 227 -17.03 12.34 8.93
N ALA A 228 -16.42 13.45 8.52
CA ALA A 228 -16.15 14.59 9.39
C ALA A 228 -17.44 15.28 9.87
N ALA A 229 -18.47 15.35 9.01
CA ALA A 229 -19.75 15.95 9.34
C ALA A 229 -20.61 15.07 10.28
N GLN A 230 -20.41 13.75 10.28
CA GLN A 230 -21.17 12.79 11.09
C GLN A 230 -20.47 12.46 12.42
N GLY A 231 -19.19 12.80 12.58
CA GLY A 231 -18.42 12.50 13.77
C GLY A 231 -18.71 13.49 14.90
N GLU A 232 -18.77 13.01 16.15
CA GLU A 232 -18.78 13.85 17.34
C GLU A 232 -17.38 14.44 17.62
N GLU A 233 -16.33 13.83 17.06
CA GLU A 233 -14.92 14.25 17.19
C GLU A 233 -14.38 14.70 15.83
N MET A 234 -13.45 15.67 15.87
CA MET A 234 -12.78 16.17 14.67
C MET A 234 -11.73 15.14 14.21
N TYR A 235 -12.01 14.49 13.07
CA TYR A 235 -11.06 13.57 12.46
C TYR A 235 -9.87 14.30 11.86
N LYS A 236 -8.68 13.73 12.06
CA LYS A 236 -7.44 14.15 11.42
C LYS A 236 -7.34 13.53 10.03
N ARG A 237 -6.64 14.21 9.13
CA ARG A 237 -6.52 13.79 7.74
C ARG A 237 -5.10 13.35 7.41
N ILE A 238 -4.96 12.17 6.82
CA ILE A 238 -3.77 11.77 6.07
C ILE A 238 -4.21 11.60 4.62
N GLU A 239 -3.61 12.37 3.73
CA GLU A 239 -3.90 12.25 2.30
C GLU A 239 -2.68 11.79 1.53
N PHE A 240 -2.88 10.79 0.67
CA PHE A 240 -1.84 10.24 -0.19
C PHE A 240 -2.15 10.56 -1.65
N VAL A 241 -1.21 11.23 -2.32
CA VAL A 241 -1.35 11.69 -3.71
C VAL A 241 -0.09 11.35 -4.50
N SER A 242 -0.25 10.95 -5.76
CA SER A 242 0.89 10.82 -6.65
C SER A 242 1.28 12.19 -7.25
N LEU A 243 2.57 12.40 -7.45
CA LEU A 243 3.07 13.59 -8.14
C LEU A 243 2.53 13.70 -9.57
N GLN A 244 2.26 12.55 -10.20
CA GLN A 244 1.65 12.50 -11.53
C GLN A 244 0.20 13.04 -11.51
N ASP A 245 -0.58 12.68 -10.49
CA ASP A 245 -1.94 13.21 -10.32
C ASP A 245 -1.93 14.70 -10.05
N MET A 246 -1.01 15.19 -9.23
CA MET A 246 -0.81 16.62 -9.02
C MET A 246 -0.49 17.33 -10.32
N LYS A 247 0.52 16.88 -11.07
CA LYS A 247 0.91 17.48 -12.37
C LYS A 247 -0.21 17.47 -13.39
N GLY A 248 -1.13 16.51 -13.33
CA GLY A 248 -2.33 16.48 -14.18
C GLY A 248 -3.41 17.47 -13.79
N SER A 249 -3.40 18.00 -12.58
CA SER A 249 -4.40 18.94 -12.07
C SER A 249 -4.17 20.37 -12.54
N LYS A 250 -5.23 21.06 -12.95
CA LYS A 250 -5.17 22.49 -13.37
C LYS A 250 -4.67 23.42 -12.26
N TYR A 251 -4.84 23.05 -11.01
CA TYR A 251 -4.35 23.80 -9.85
C TYR A 251 -2.82 23.74 -9.70
N PHE A 252 -2.18 22.77 -10.38
CA PHE A 252 -0.73 22.60 -10.42
C PHE A 252 -0.14 22.73 -11.82
N GLY A 253 -0.91 23.28 -12.77
CA GLY A 253 -0.46 23.57 -14.13
C GLY A 253 -0.80 22.49 -15.16
N GLY A 254 -1.63 21.51 -14.81
CA GLY A 254 -2.20 20.52 -15.72
C GLY A 254 -3.56 20.96 -16.29
N GLU A 255 -4.35 19.99 -16.76
CA GLU A 255 -5.60 20.25 -17.50
C GLU A 255 -6.86 19.82 -16.73
N TYR A 256 -6.75 18.86 -15.80
CA TYR A 256 -7.90 18.24 -15.14
C TYR A 256 -8.36 19.03 -13.92
N ASP A 257 -9.69 19.15 -13.75
CA ASP A 257 -10.29 19.77 -12.56
C ASP A 257 -10.37 18.79 -11.40
N LYS A 258 -9.22 18.57 -10.74
CA LYS A 258 -9.10 17.69 -9.59
C LYS A 258 -8.12 18.25 -8.57
N LEU A 259 -8.18 17.77 -7.33
CA LEU A 259 -7.23 18.09 -6.25
C LEU A 259 -7.19 19.58 -5.86
N ARG A 260 -8.30 20.31 -6.04
CA ARG A 260 -8.43 21.72 -5.68
C ARG A 260 -8.13 21.98 -4.20
N HIS A 261 -8.67 21.11 -3.35
CA HIS A 261 -8.53 21.19 -1.90
C HIS A 261 -7.07 21.17 -1.43
N LEU A 262 -6.15 20.56 -2.18
CA LEU A 262 -4.72 20.55 -1.81
C LEU A 262 -4.13 21.97 -1.73
N THR A 263 -4.66 22.92 -2.52
CA THR A 263 -4.21 24.32 -2.53
C THR A 263 -5.01 25.20 -1.57
N GLU A 264 -6.19 24.75 -1.15
CA GLU A 264 -7.09 25.51 -0.27
C GLU A 264 -6.86 25.21 1.21
N LEU A 265 -6.47 23.97 1.52
CA LEU A 265 -6.15 23.55 2.89
C LEU A 265 -4.79 24.09 3.36
N ASN A 266 -4.65 24.18 4.69
CA ASN A 266 -3.37 24.40 5.34
C ASN A 266 -2.89 23.03 5.88
N TRP A 267 -1.75 22.58 5.42
CA TRP A 267 -1.18 21.31 5.82
C TRP A 267 -0.20 21.48 6.97
N ASP A 268 -0.37 20.71 8.04
CA ASP A 268 0.61 20.72 9.14
C ASP A 268 1.93 20.10 8.69
N VAL A 269 1.84 18.99 7.93
CA VAL A 269 3.02 18.29 7.41
C VAL A 269 2.81 17.93 5.94
N LEU A 270 3.74 18.34 5.09
CA LEU A 270 3.92 17.81 3.74
C LEU A 270 5.07 16.80 3.77
N VAL A 271 4.79 15.56 3.40
CA VAL A 271 5.79 14.49 3.25
C VAL A 271 6.05 14.28 1.76
N ILE A 272 7.32 14.38 1.35
CA ILE A 272 7.75 14.11 -0.03
C ILE A 272 8.56 12.82 -0.01
N ASP A 273 7.96 11.73 -0.48
CA ASP A 273 8.60 10.42 -0.50
C ASP A 273 9.32 10.20 -1.84
N GLU A 274 10.52 9.61 -1.76
CA GLU A 274 11.47 9.48 -2.88
C GLU A 274 11.80 10.84 -3.52
N ALA A 275 12.16 11.79 -2.67
CA ALA A 275 12.43 13.18 -3.04
C ALA A 275 13.52 13.36 -4.12
N HIS A 276 14.34 12.34 -4.37
CA HIS A 276 15.41 12.36 -5.40
C HIS A 276 14.90 11.99 -6.80
N GLU A 277 13.69 11.43 -6.94
CA GLU A 277 13.14 11.02 -8.23
C GLU A 277 12.10 12.03 -8.75
N GLY A 278 12.46 12.75 -9.80
CA GLY A 278 11.53 13.63 -10.54
C GLY A 278 11.03 14.86 -9.79
N VAL A 279 11.54 15.13 -8.58
CA VAL A 279 11.18 16.27 -7.75
C VAL A 279 12.02 17.50 -8.09
N ASP A 280 13.22 17.31 -8.66
CA ASP A 280 14.16 18.37 -8.99
C ASP A 280 13.86 19.12 -10.31
N THR A 281 12.61 19.17 -10.74
CA THR A 281 12.24 19.99 -11.89
C THR A 281 11.59 21.28 -11.42
N TYR A 282 11.93 22.40 -12.06
CA TYR A 282 11.32 23.73 -11.82
C TYR A 282 9.77 23.68 -11.73
N LYS A 283 9.13 22.83 -12.55
CA LYS A 283 7.67 22.64 -12.52
C LYS A 283 7.20 21.96 -11.24
N THR A 284 8.00 21.10 -10.66
CA THR A 284 7.66 20.37 -9.41
C THR A 284 7.78 21.30 -8.20
N ASP A 285 8.85 22.09 -8.15
CA ASP A 285 9.03 23.10 -7.10
C ASP A 285 7.86 24.12 -7.12
N LEU A 286 7.49 24.63 -8.31
CA LEU A 286 6.31 25.49 -8.47
C LEU A 286 5.00 24.82 -8.03
N ALA A 287 4.85 23.51 -8.19
CA ALA A 287 3.67 22.80 -7.73
C ALA A 287 3.64 22.75 -6.19
N PHE A 288 4.76 22.47 -5.56
CA PHE A 288 4.84 22.44 -4.09
C PHE A 288 4.69 23.83 -3.46
N ASP A 289 5.12 24.90 -4.13
CA ASP A 289 4.92 26.29 -3.67
C ASP A 289 3.46 26.69 -3.55
N ARG A 290 2.57 26.02 -4.28
CA ARG A 290 1.12 26.24 -4.19
C ARG A 290 0.45 25.57 -3.00
N ILE A 291 1.16 24.68 -2.31
CA ILE A 291 0.68 23.95 -1.13
C ILE A 291 1.05 24.75 0.12
N ARG A 292 0.06 25.29 0.79
CA ARG A 292 0.26 25.96 2.08
C ARG A 292 0.55 24.93 3.16
N ARG A 293 1.73 25.00 3.76
CA ARG A 293 2.19 24.02 4.73
C ARG A 293 3.02 24.65 5.83
N ARG A 294 2.93 24.07 7.02
CA ARG A 294 3.73 24.45 8.15
C ARG A 294 5.13 23.83 8.15
N PHE A 295 5.25 22.63 7.55
CA PHE A 295 6.49 21.86 7.59
C PHE A 295 6.60 20.94 6.37
N THR A 296 7.82 20.71 5.88
CA THR A 296 8.09 19.74 4.83
C THR A 296 9.08 18.70 5.31
N LEU A 297 8.72 17.42 5.22
CA LEU A 297 9.59 16.28 5.49
C LEU A 297 9.93 15.56 4.19
N HIS A 298 11.20 15.61 3.81
CA HIS A 298 11.71 14.90 2.65
C HIS A 298 12.24 13.52 3.05
N LEU A 299 11.83 12.48 2.33
CA LEU A 299 12.30 11.11 2.52
C LEU A 299 13.10 10.68 1.30
N SER A 300 14.32 10.18 1.51
CA SER A 300 15.14 9.67 0.42
C SER A 300 16.09 8.59 0.90
N GLY A 301 16.29 7.57 0.08
CA GLY A 301 17.34 6.57 0.29
C GLY A 301 18.66 6.94 -0.38
N THR A 302 18.64 7.89 -1.33
CA THR A 302 19.78 8.31 -2.15
C THR A 302 19.72 9.80 -2.47
N PRO A 303 19.84 10.69 -1.48
CA PRO A 303 19.64 12.13 -1.65
C PRO A 303 20.87 12.85 -2.23
N PHE A 304 21.62 12.22 -3.13
CA PHE A 304 22.91 12.73 -3.62
C PHE A 304 22.83 14.15 -4.17
N LYS A 305 21.81 14.46 -4.97
CA LYS A 305 21.62 15.80 -5.56
C LYS A 305 21.29 16.85 -4.50
N ALA A 306 20.40 16.53 -3.57
CA ALA A 306 19.98 17.46 -2.52
C ALA A 306 21.13 17.78 -1.56
N LEU A 307 21.97 16.79 -1.25
CA LEU A 307 23.18 16.97 -0.43
C LEU A 307 24.28 17.72 -1.18
N ALA A 308 24.44 17.46 -2.49
CA ALA A 308 25.46 18.11 -3.31
C ALA A 308 25.17 19.61 -3.54
N ASN A 309 23.91 20.02 -3.46
CA ASN A 309 23.48 21.41 -3.70
C ASN A 309 23.29 22.23 -2.41
N ASP A 310 23.71 21.71 -1.24
CA ASP A 310 23.56 22.35 0.08
C ASP A 310 22.13 22.85 0.36
N LYS A 311 21.12 22.13 -0.18
CA LYS A 311 19.71 22.50 -0.05
C LYS A 311 19.25 22.48 1.41
N PHE A 312 19.84 21.65 2.26
CA PHE A 312 19.49 21.50 3.65
C PHE A 312 20.63 21.93 4.58
N ALA A 313 20.32 22.67 5.63
CA ALA A 313 21.28 22.93 6.69
C ALA A 313 21.67 21.63 7.41
N GLY A 314 22.85 21.56 7.99
CA GLY A 314 23.35 20.32 8.59
C GLY A 314 22.50 19.81 9.76
N ASP A 315 21.81 20.68 10.49
CA ASP A 315 20.87 20.37 11.55
C ASP A 315 19.46 19.98 11.06
N ALA A 316 19.22 20.16 9.76
CA ALA A 316 17.96 19.77 9.06
C ALA A 316 18.06 18.41 8.36
N ILE A 317 19.06 17.59 8.69
CA ILE A 317 19.29 16.30 8.06
C ILE A 317 19.46 15.21 9.09
N PHE A 318 18.66 14.17 9.00
CA PHE A 318 18.87 12.89 9.68
C PHE A 318 19.49 11.89 8.73
N ASN A 319 20.59 11.27 9.14
CA ASN A 319 21.31 10.26 8.35
C ASN A 319 21.23 8.88 9.02
N TRP A 320 20.87 7.87 8.22
CA TRP A 320 20.95 6.46 8.56
C TRP A 320 21.36 5.63 7.35
N THR A 321 22.62 5.30 7.31
CA THR A 321 23.24 4.59 6.19
C THR A 321 23.23 3.08 6.39
N TYR A 322 23.65 2.34 5.37
CA TYR A 322 23.89 0.90 5.50
C TYR A 322 25.00 0.58 6.50
N ALA A 323 26.05 1.40 6.56
CA ALA A 323 27.13 1.21 7.52
C ALA A 323 26.65 1.36 8.96
N ASP A 324 25.78 2.35 9.24
CA ASP A 324 25.16 2.56 10.54
C ASP A 324 24.33 1.35 10.97
N GLU A 325 23.50 0.81 10.06
CA GLU A 325 22.69 -0.37 10.32
C GLU A 325 23.56 -1.60 10.64
N GLN A 326 24.63 -1.82 9.86
CA GLN A 326 25.52 -2.95 10.11
C GLN A 326 26.29 -2.78 11.42
N ALA A 327 26.65 -1.56 11.80
CA ALA A 327 27.23 -1.25 13.11
C ALA A 327 26.24 -1.54 14.24
N ALA A 328 25.00 -1.07 14.13
CA ALA A 328 23.94 -1.36 15.09
C ALA A 328 23.66 -2.86 15.23
N LYS A 329 23.60 -3.60 14.10
CA LYS A 329 23.42 -5.06 14.08
C LYS A 329 24.53 -5.81 14.83
N ARG A 330 25.80 -5.40 14.62
CA ARG A 330 26.96 -6.04 15.27
C ARG A 330 27.06 -5.69 16.76
N ASN A 331 26.75 -4.45 17.10
CA ASN A 331 26.94 -3.91 18.45
C ASN A 331 25.70 -4.07 19.34
N TRP A 332 24.64 -4.70 18.82
CA TRP A 332 23.40 -4.84 19.58
C TRP A 332 23.59 -5.68 20.85
N GLN A 333 23.24 -5.09 21.97
CA GLN A 333 23.29 -5.73 23.29
C GLN A 333 21.89 -5.65 23.90
N GLY A 334 21.05 -6.65 23.64
CA GLY A 334 19.72 -6.73 24.23
C GLY A 334 19.72 -7.41 25.58
N ALA A 335 18.65 -7.20 26.35
CA ALA A 335 18.42 -7.94 27.57
C ALA A 335 18.24 -9.45 27.28
N PRO A 336 18.49 -10.34 28.26
CA PRO A 336 18.28 -11.77 28.10
C PRO A 336 16.86 -12.07 27.60
N GLY A 337 16.75 -12.80 26.47
CA GLY A 337 15.48 -13.13 25.82
C GLY A 337 14.94 -12.10 24.83
N GLN A 338 15.56 -10.93 24.70
CA GLN A 338 15.20 -9.93 23.70
C GLN A 338 15.80 -10.26 22.34
N GLN A 339 14.97 -10.28 21.30
CA GLN A 339 15.44 -10.53 19.93
C GLN A 339 16.10 -9.29 19.34
N ASN A 340 17.21 -9.50 18.62
CA ASN A 340 17.87 -8.41 17.89
C ASN A 340 16.97 -7.88 16.77
N PRO A 341 16.51 -6.62 16.83
CA PRO A 341 15.60 -6.04 15.85
C PRO A 341 16.21 -5.90 14.44
N TYR A 342 17.54 -6.04 14.33
CA TYR A 342 18.26 -5.98 13.06
C TYR A 342 18.55 -7.37 12.48
N ALA A 343 18.23 -8.46 13.19
CA ALA A 343 18.64 -9.83 12.78
C ALA A 343 18.16 -10.18 11.37
N ASN A 344 16.92 -9.84 11.05
CA ASN A 344 16.27 -10.16 9.78
C ASN A 344 16.52 -9.14 8.67
N LEU A 345 17.31 -8.08 8.94
CA LEU A 345 17.65 -7.11 7.89
C LEU A 345 18.73 -7.70 6.98
N PRO A 346 18.55 -7.64 5.65
CA PRO A 346 19.45 -8.28 4.70
C PRO A 346 20.81 -7.62 4.67
N MET A 347 21.84 -8.43 4.42
CA MET A 347 23.16 -7.92 4.06
C MET A 347 23.21 -7.56 2.57
N LEU A 348 23.85 -6.44 2.27
CA LEU A 348 24.21 -6.07 0.91
C LEU A 348 25.51 -6.78 0.52
N ASN A 349 25.44 -7.64 -0.48
CA ASN A 349 26.63 -8.27 -1.08
C ASN A 349 26.89 -7.56 -2.41
N LEU A 350 28.02 -6.87 -2.47
CA LEU A 350 28.49 -6.21 -3.70
C LEU A 350 29.48 -7.14 -4.39
N TYR A 351 29.15 -7.55 -5.60
CA TYR A 351 30.05 -8.32 -6.46
C TYR A 351 30.56 -7.40 -7.57
N THR A 352 31.86 -7.26 -7.67
CA THR A 352 32.49 -6.58 -8.79
C THR A 352 32.99 -7.63 -9.77
N TYR A 353 32.57 -7.52 -11.01
CA TYR A 353 33.13 -8.29 -12.10
C TYR A 353 34.20 -7.47 -12.80
N GLN A 354 35.38 -8.04 -12.95
CA GLN A 354 36.39 -7.45 -13.81
C GLN A 354 35.95 -7.76 -15.26
N MET A 355 35.62 -6.71 -16.00
CA MET A 355 35.32 -6.87 -17.43
C MET A 355 36.53 -7.41 -18.15
N SER A 356 36.33 -8.32 -19.11
CA SER A 356 37.38 -8.79 -19.98
C SER A 356 37.98 -7.60 -20.76
N GLU A 357 39.25 -7.70 -21.12
CA GLU A 357 39.93 -6.66 -21.91
C GLU A 357 39.16 -6.38 -23.22
N ILE A 358 38.62 -7.42 -23.84
CA ILE A 358 37.84 -7.32 -25.09
C ILE A 358 36.62 -6.42 -24.89
N ILE A 359 35.81 -6.64 -23.82
CA ILE A 359 34.62 -5.83 -23.54
C ILE A 359 35.01 -4.40 -23.17
N ARG A 360 36.13 -4.22 -22.46
CA ARG A 360 36.64 -2.89 -22.13
C ARG A 360 37.05 -2.11 -23.36
N ASP A 361 37.73 -2.75 -24.31
CA ASP A 361 38.14 -2.16 -25.57
C ASP A 361 36.93 -1.81 -26.44
N GLU A 362 35.90 -2.68 -26.51
CA GLU A 362 34.64 -2.40 -27.21
C GLU A 362 33.90 -1.20 -26.62
N ILE A 363 33.82 -1.10 -25.29
CA ILE A 363 33.21 0.05 -24.61
C ILE A 363 34.00 1.35 -24.87
N GLN A 364 35.34 1.29 -24.89
CA GLN A 364 36.16 2.47 -25.16
C GLN A 364 36.14 2.92 -26.63
N GLN A 365 35.92 2.00 -27.56
CA GLN A 365 35.78 2.30 -28.97
C GLN A 365 34.38 2.84 -29.33
N GLY A 366 33.37 2.67 -28.46
CA GLY A 366 31.99 3.02 -28.75
C GLY A 366 31.34 2.04 -29.73
N VAL A 367 30.03 2.17 -29.92
CA VAL A 367 29.26 1.43 -30.93
C VAL A 367 28.89 2.39 -32.05
N GLU A 368 29.20 2.03 -33.28
CA GLU A 368 28.79 2.79 -34.45
C GLU A 368 27.31 2.46 -34.76
N ILE A 369 26.44 3.44 -34.59
CA ILE A 369 25.00 3.34 -34.91
C ILE A 369 24.73 4.43 -35.95
N ASP A 370 24.25 4.04 -37.13
CA ASP A 370 23.95 4.94 -38.25
C ASP A 370 25.10 5.85 -38.71
N GLY A 371 26.36 5.37 -38.55
CA GLY A 371 27.56 6.10 -38.98
C GLY A 371 28.07 7.13 -37.96
N GLU A 372 27.51 7.13 -36.74
CA GLU A 372 28.02 7.94 -35.61
C GLU A 372 28.46 7.01 -34.47
N THR A 373 29.65 7.31 -33.90
CA THR A 373 30.15 6.59 -32.72
C THR A 373 29.46 7.13 -31.47
N GLN A 374 28.68 6.26 -30.82
CA GLN A 374 28.02 6.57 -29.54
C GLN A 374 28.83 5.97 -28.39
N GLU A 375 29.15 6.80 -27.39
CA GLU A 375 29.75 6.36 -26.14
C GLU A 375 28.69 5.73 -25.24
N PHE A 376 29.04 4.61 -24.58
CA PHE A 376 28.17 4.03 -23.55
C PHE A 376 28.23 4.90 -22.30
N ALA A 377 27.14 5.62 -22.00
CA ALA A 377 26.93 6.26 -20.71
C ALA A 377 26.24 5.27 -19.78
N PHE A 378 26.89 4.93 -18.69
CA PHE A 378 26.23 4.23 -17.57
C PHE A 378 25.68 5.30 -16.62
N ASP A 379 24.38 5.59 -16.72
CA ASP A 379 23.63 6.41 -15.77
C ASP A 379 23.18 5.58 -14.54
#